data_e327a0c21319caa476d0efaba94f1a55
#
_entry.id   e327a0c21319caa476d0efaba94f1a55
#
_cell.length_a   1.000
_cell.length_b   1.000
_cell.length_c   1.000
_cell.angle_alpha   90.00
_cell.angle_beta   90.00
_cell.angle_gamma   90.00
#
_symmetry.space_group_name_H-M   'P 1'
#
loop_
_entity.id
_entity.type
_entity.pdbx_description
1 polymer ?
#
loop_
_entity_poly.entity_id
_entity_poly.type
_entity_poly.pdbx_seq_one_letter_code
_entity_poly.pdbx_strand_id
1 'polypeptide(L)'
;MGKYYCLIAGLPDIALDDSKLTCSIRTFREELDGILAKADKKLIDLFFLKFDNKNLIAHLKQPDIRPDERGCITYDEFDALYKALKEDEKPPRNDRMPAYFKAFFEAYIKVQETDDKQEIPWEDRLAALYYAYAMKTSNSFVRDWFELNLNIHNMLTAIICRKHGLDRSGYIVGENEVAQALRTSNARDFGLTDEVDYLPELGRIAEETDLMVREKKVDLLKWKWLEEHTFFKTFDIESVFAYLLKLEMIERWVTLDKVTGEKTFREIVGAMKRGSENALDEFKRNSKK
;
A
#
# COMPACT_ATOMS: atom_id res chain seq x y z
N MET A 1 -17.30 -25.04 15.82
CA MET A 1 -17.57 -24.65 14.41
C MET A 1 -16.92 -23.29 14.19
N GLY A 2 -16.09 -23.12 13.17
CA GLY A 2 -15.43 -21.84 12.88
C GLY A 2 -16.46 -20.75 12.62
N LYS A 3 -16.13 -19.52 12.97
CA LYS A 3 -17.06 -18.36 12.98
C LYS A 3 -17.63 -18.05 11.59
N TYR A 4 -16.87 -18.30 10.53
CA TYR A 4 -17.22 -17.97 9.15
C TYR A 4 -17.34 -19.20 8.23
N TYR A 5 -17.70 -20.35 8.78
CA TYR A 5 -17.80 -21.63 8.04
C TYR A 5 -18.66 -21.51 6.77
N CYS A 6 -19.89 -20.99 6.89
CA CYS A 6 -20.81 -20.91 5.75
C CYS A 6 -20.30 -19.93 4.66
N LEU A 7 -19.66 -18.85 5.08
CA LEU A 7 -19.06 -17.90 4.13
C LEU A 7 -17.93 -18.55 3.35
N ILE A 8 -16.94 -19.11 4.06
CA ILE A 8 -15.72 -19.64 3.44
C ILE A 8 -16.02 -20.90 2.61
N ALA A 9 -16.92 -21.76 3.06
CA ALA A 9 -17.32 -22.95 2.30
C ALA A 9 -18.08 -22.60 0.99
N GLY A 10 -18.64 -21.40 0.88
CA GLY A 10 -19.33 -20.90 -0.33
C GLY A 10 -18.42 -20.13 -1.28
N LEU A 11 -17.19 -19.79 -0.88
CA LEU A 11 -16.25 -19.06 -1.74
C LEU A 11 -15.70 -19.97 -2.84
N PRO A 12 -15.60 -19.48 -4.09
CA PRO A 12 -14.95 -20.20 -5.15
C PRO A 12 -13.44 -20.35 -4.89
N ASP A 13 -12.87 -21.47 -5.32
CA ASP A 13 -11.42 -21.62 -5.36
C ASP A 13 -10.82 -20.60 -6.32
N ILE A 14 -9.70 -19.99 -5.93
CA ILE A 14 -8.99 -18.99 -6.71
C ILE A 14 -7.50 -19.31 -6.78
N ALA A 15 -6.89 -19.06 -7.94
CA ALA A 15 -5.46 -19.22 -8.19
C ALA A 15 -4.85 -17.91 -8.71
N LEU A 16 -3.56 -17.70 -8.42
CA LEU A 16 -2.87 -16.45 -8.81
C LEU A 16 -2.80 -16.23 -10.32
N ASP A 17 -2.88 -17.31 -11.11
CA ASP A 17 -2.85 -17.31 -12.57
C ASP A 17 -4.25 -17.34 -13.22
N ASP A 18 -5.31 -17.17 -12.44
CA ASP A 18 -6.66 -17.06 -12.97
C ASP A 18 -6.76 -15.91 -13.97
N SER A 19 -7.28 -16.22 -15.16
CA SER A 19 -7.47 -15.23 -16.23
C SER A 19 -8.81 -14.52 -16.20
N LYS A 20 -9.70 -14.93 -15.29
CA LYS A 20 -11.05 -14.37 -15.12
C LYS A 20 -11.38 -14.24 -13.64
N LEU A 21 -12.04 -13.15 -13.29
CA LEU A 21 -12.60 -12.95 -11.96
C LEU A 21 -13.93 -13.69 -11.83
N THR A 22 -14.04 -14.52 -10.81
CA THR A 22 -15.33 -15.11 -10.37
C THR A 22 -16.11 -14.15 -9.47
N CYS A 23 -15.40 -13.32 -8.72
CA CYS A 23 -15.95 -12.32 -7.81
C CYS A 23 -15.02 -11.09 -7.81
N SER A 24 -15.57 -9.87 -7.76
CA SER A 24 -14.78 -8.66 -7.58
C SER A 24 -14.56 -8.35 -6.09
N ILE A 25 -13.53 -7.57 -5.77
CA ILE A 25 -13.34 -7.05 -4.40
C ILE A 25 -14.59 -6.32 -3.91
N ARG A 26 -15.25 -5.55 -4.78
CA ARG A 26 -16.46 -4.83 -4.46
C ARG A 26 -17.61 -5.77 -4.08
N THR A 27 -17.87 -6.77 -4.92
CA THR A 27 -18.92 -7.78 -4.67
C THR A 27 -18.63 -8.55 -3.38
N PHE A 28 -17.38 -8.95 -3.19
CA PHE A 28 -16.97 -9.65 -1.97
C PHE A 28 -17.16 -8.78 -0.72
N ARG A 29 -16.84 -7.49 -0.79
CA ARG A 29 -17.11 -6.55 0.31
C ARG A 29 -18.59 -6.44 0.65
N GLU A 30 -19.47 -6.36 -0.38
CA GLU A 30 -20.92 -6.34 -0.21
C GLU A 30 -21.43 -7.62 0.47
N GLU A 31 -20.87 -8.78 0.13
CA GLU A 31 -21.17 -10.07 0.79
C GLU A 31 -20.72 -10.11 2.25
N LEU A 32 -19.61 -9.46 2.58
CA LEU A 32 -19.11 -9.37 3.96
C LEU A 32 -19.98 -8.47 4.84
N ASP A 33 -20.68 -7.48 4.24
CA ASP A 33 -21.53 -6.56 4.98
C ASP A 33 -22.74 -7.32 5.58
N GLY A 34 -22.87 -7.24 6.90
CA GLY A 34 -23.90 -7.95 7.67
C GLY A 34 -23.50 -9.35 8.16
N ILE A 35 -22.43 -9.95 7.66
CA ILE A 35 -21.90 -11.25 8.10
C ILE A 35 -20.83 -11.08 9.17
N LEU A 36 -19.95 -10.09 8.99
CA LEU A 36 -18.82 -9.88 9.88
C LEU A 36 -19.22 -9.27 11.22
N ALA A 37 -18.62 -9.77 12.30
CA ALA A 37 -18.67 -9.08 13.59
C ALA A 37 -17.97 -7.71 13.48
N LYS A 38 -18.42 -6.74 14.29
CA LYS A 38 -17.87 -5.36 14.27
C LYS A 38 -16.36 -5.28 14.42
N ALA A 39 -15.76 -6.16 15.25
CA ALA A 39 -14.31 -6.20 15.41
C ALA A 39 -13.60 -6.71 14.16
N ASP A 40 -14.15 -7.75 13.52
CA ASP A 40 -13.58 -8.35 12.32
C ASP A 40 -13.77 -7.45 11.08
N LYS A 41 -14.90 -6.71 11.01
CA LYS A 41 -15.09 -5.68 9.99
C LYS A 41 -13.98 -4.62 10.04
N LYS A 42 -13.58 -4.19 11.23
CA LYS A 42 -12.46 -3.23 11.37
C LYS A 42 -11.14 -3.78 10.82
N LEU A 43 -10.90 -5.08 10.91
CA LEU A 43 -9.71 -5.70 10.31
C LEU A 43 -9.78 -5.63 8.78
N ILE A 44 -10.93 -5.96 8.21
CA ILE A 44 -11.17 -5.84 6.76
C ILE A 44 -11.06 -4.38 6.29
N ASP A 45 -11.58 -3.43 7.05
CA ASP A 45 -11.50 -2.00 6.72
C ASP A 45 -10.05 -1.51 6.60
N LEU A 46 -9.08 -2.08 7.37
CA LEU A 46 -7.66 -1.76 7.24
C LEU A 46 -7.15 -1.97 5.80
N PHE A 47 -7.62 -3.01 5.12
CA PHE A 47 -7.25 -3.25 3.72
C PHE A 47 -7.74 -2.13 2.80
N PHE A 48 -8.97 -1.63 3.01
CA PHE A 48 -9.57 -0.63 2.14
C PHE A 48 -8.95 0.77 2.29
N LEU A 49 -8.34 1.07 3.43
CA LEU A 49 -7.67 2.35 3.67
C LEU A 49 -6.57 2.66 2.65
N LYS A 50 -5.98 1.66 1.99
CA LYS A 50 -5.02 1.91 0.91
C LYS A 50 -5.63 2.66 -0.28
N PHE A 51 -6.91 2.45 -0.54
CA PHE A 51 -7.64 3.19 -1.59
C PHE A 51 -7.98 4.60 -1.13
N ASP A 52 -8.31 4.79 0.15
CA ASP A 52 -8.50 6.12 0.74
C ASP A 52 -7.19 6.93 0.72
N ASN A 53 -6.06 6.30 1.04
CA ASN A 53 -4.75 6.94 0.93
C ASN A 53 -4.46 7.39 -0.51
N LYS A 54 -4.71 6.51 -1.48
CA LYS A 54 -4.54 6.83 -2.90
C LYS A 54 -5.46 7.98 -3.33
N ASN A 55 -6.72 7.95 -2.90
CA ASN A 55 -7.70 8.99 -3.18
C ASN A 55 -7.27 10.33 -2.59
N LEU A 56 -6.82 10.36 -1.33
CA LEU A 56 -6.33 11.57 -0.68
C LEU A 56 -5.16 12.21 -1.45
N ILE A 57 -4.13 11.42 -1.77
CA ILE A 57 -2.97 11.94 -2.51
C ILE A 57 -3.37 12.41 -3.92
N ALA A 58 -4.26 11.69 -4.58
CA ALA A 58 -4.75 12.09 -5.90
C ALA A 58 -5.53 13.42 -5.83
N HIS A 59 -6.41 13.58 -4.84
CA HIS A 59 -7.19 14.80 -4.59
C HIS A 59 -6.29 16.01 -4.28
N LEU A 60 -5.27 15.83 -3.45
CA LEU A 60 -4.31 16.90 -3.14
C LEU A 60 -3.51 17.36 -4.37
N LYS A 61 -3.23 16.45 -5.30
CA LYS A 61 -2.53 16.78 -6.57
C LYS A 61 -3.47 17.38 -7.61
N GLN A 62 -4.67 16.86 -7.70
CA GLN A 62 -5.67 17.24 -8.69
C GLN A 62 -7.08 17.08 -8.10
N PRO A 63 -7.68 18.18 -7.59
CA PRO A 63 -8.97 18.12 -6.89
C PRO A 63 -10.12 17.51 -7.69
N ASP A 64 -10.14 17.66 -9.00
CA ASP A 64 -11.22 17.19 -9.88
C ASP A 64 -11.06 15.71 -10.32
N ILE A 65 -10.04 15.01 -9.84
CA ILE A 65 -9.82 13.61 -10.20
C ILE A 65 -10.92 12.72 -9.61
N ARG A 66 -11.43 11.77 -10.43
CA ARG A 66 -12.43 10.81 -9.93
C ARG A 66 -11.79 9.87 -8.90
N PRO A 67 -12.39 9.71 -7.71
CA PRO A 67 -11.88 8.79 -6.70
C PRO A 67 -12.00 7.33 -7.13
N ASP A 68 -11.11 6.50 -6.60
CA ASP A 68 -11.25 5.06 -6.64
C ASP A 68 -12.43 4.66 -5.73
N GLU A 69 -13.46 4.06 -6.32
CA GLU A 69 -14.74 3.73 -5.65
C GLU A 69 -14.58 2.66 -4.55
N ARG A 70 -13.41 2.02 -4.45
CA ARG A 70 -13.10 1.06 -3.38
C ARG A 70 -12.78 1.75 -2.06
N GLY A 71 -12.44 3.04 -2.07
CA GLY A 71 -12.28 3.86 -0.87
C GLY A 71 -13.60 4.01 -0.10
N CYS A 72 -13.49 4.39 1.18
CA CYS A 72 -14.61 4.55 2.10
C CYS A 72 -14.84 6.00 2.49
N ILE A 73 -13.84 6.86 2.28
CA ILE A 73 -13.82 8.26 2.69
C ILE A 73 -13.96 9.12 1.44
N THR A 74 -14.90 10.06 1.48
CA THR A 74 -15.14 10.98 0.36
C THR A 74 -14.19 12.18 0.39
N TYR A 75 -14.05 12.86 -0.73
CA TYR A 75 -13.25 14.10 -0.81
C TYR A 75 -13.81 15.18 0.11
N ASP A 76 -15.14 15.33 0.19
CA ASP A 76 -15.77 16.28 1.11
C ASP A 76 -15.42 16.01 2.58
N GLU A 77 -15.28 14.73 2.97
CA GLU A 77 -14.84 14.35 4.33
C GLU A 77 -13.38 14.70 4.58
N PHE A 78 -12.50 14.54 3.58
CA PHE A 78 -11.12 14.99 3.67
C PHE A 78 -11.00 16.52 3.74
N ASP A 79 -11.75 17.22 2.89
CA ASP A 79 -11.76 18.69 2.86
C ASP A 79 -12.30 19.28 4.17
N ALA A 80 -13.35 18.67 4.73
CA ALA A 80 -13.89 19.07 6.02
C ALA A 80 -12.86 18.90 7.17
N LEU A 81 -12.10 17.79 7.16
CA LEU A 81 -11.03 17.57 8.12
C LEU A 81 -9.90 18.61 7.94
N TYR A 82 -9.43 18.81 6.70
CA TYR A 82 -8.38 19.76 6.37
C TYR A 82 -8.76 21.18 6.80
N LYS A 83 -9.97 21.61 6.44
CA LYS A 83 -10.48 22.97 6.78
C LYS A 83 -10.54 23.17 8.30
N ALA A 84 -11.12 22.22 9.04
CA ALA A 84 -11.22 22.31 10.49
C ALA A 84 -9.85 22.42 11.16
N LEU A 85 -8.85 21.65 10.68
CA LEU A 85 -7.49 21.72 11.22
C LEU A 85 -6.79 23.04 10.89
N LYS A 86 -7.01 23.58 9.68
CA LYS A 86 -6.43 24.85 9.26
C LYS A 86 -7.01 26.06 10.04
N GLU A 87 -8.29 25.98 10.42
CA GLU A 87 -9.00 27.03 11.15
C GLU A 87 -8.90 26.83 12.69
N ASP A 88 -8.09 25.85 13.16
CA ASP A 88 -7.97 25.44 14.56
C ASP A 88 -9.32 25.11 15.22
N GLU A 89 -10.23 24.55 14.41
CA GLU A 89 -11.54 24.13 14.85
C GLU A 89 -11.57 22.63 15.17
N LYS A 90 -12.58 22.20 15.95
CA LYS A 90 -12.78 20.79 16.23
C LYS A 90 -13.27 20.06 14.97
N PRO A 91 -12.50 19.07 14.48
CA PRO A 91 -12.91 18.30 13.30
C PRO A 91 -14.28 17.61 13.49
N PRO A 92 -15.07 17.46 12.41
CA PRO A 92 -16.30 16.72 12.46
C PRO A 92 -16.03 15.27 12.87
N ARG A 93 -16.92 14.70 13.69
CA ARG A 93 -16.80 13.31 14.10
C ARG A 93 -17.04 12.41 12.89
N ASN A 94 -16.03 11.62 12.55
CA ASN A 94 -16.14 10.60 11.51
C ASN A 94 -15.50 9.28 12.01
N ASP A 95 -16.35 8.34 12.41
CA ASP A 95 -15.90 7.06 12.97
C ASP A 95 -15.23 6.15 11.93
N ARG A 96 -15.32 6.48 10.62
CA ARG A 96 -14.67 5.77 9.52
C ARG A 96 -13.27 6.31 9.21
N MET A 97 -12.96 7.52 9.69
CA MET A 97 -11.70 8.19 9.39
C MET A 97 -10.67 7.91 10.50
N PRO A 98 -9.65 7.08 10.25
CA PRO A 98 -8.58 6.83 11.22
C PRO A 98 -7.80 8.08 11.62
N ALA A 99 -7.30 8.07 12.86
CA ALA A 99 -6.60 9.23 13.42
C ALA A 99 -5.32 9.61 12.65
N TYR A 100 -4.73 8.71 11.89
CA TYR A 100 -3.51 9.01 11.12
C TYR A 100 -3.74 10.02 9.99
N PHE A 101 -4.96 10.14 9.45
CA PHE A 101 -5.29 11.19 8.48
C PHE A 101 -5.18 12.59 9.12
N LYS A 102 -5.61 12.73 10.38
CA LYS A 102 -5.42 13.96 11.14
C LYS A 102 -3.94 14.30 11.25
N ALA A 103 -3.11 13.35 11.70
CA ALA A 103 -1.67 13.54 11.82
C ALA A 103 -0.99 13.89 10.46
N PHE A 104 -1.49 13.31 9.38
CA PHE A 104 -1.04 13.65 8.04
C PHE A 104 -1.36 15.11 7.67
N PHE A 105 -2.60 15.56 7.86
CA PHE A 105 -3.00 16.93 7.53
C PHE A 105 -2.32 17.96 8.42
N GLU A 106 -2.13 17.69 9.71
CA GLU A 106 -1.38 18.58 10.61
C GLU A 106 0.05 18.80 10.08
N ALA A 107 0.70 17.74 9.62
CA ALA A 107 2.02 17.85 9.03
C ALA A 107 2.00 18.55 7.67
N TYR A 108 0.97 18.31 6.85
CA TYR A 108 0.79 18.95 5.55
C TYR A 108 0.59 20.45 5.68
N ILE A 109 -0.29 20.90 6.59
CA ILE A 109 -0.55 22.31 6.88
C ILE A 109 0.73 22.98 7.37
N LYS A 110 1.44 22.38 8.32
CA LYS A 110 2.66 22.93 8.87
C LYS A 110 3.70 23.23 7.79
N VAL A 111 3.93 22.31 6.87
CA VAL A 111 4.90 22.52 5.76
C VAL A 111 4.45 23.65 4.84
N GLN A 112 3.13 23.79 4.58
CA GLN A 112 2.62 24.88 3.75
C GLN A 112 2.73 26.26 4.42
N GLU A 113 2.63 26.33 5.75
CA GLU A 113 2.73 27.59 6.51
C GLU A 113 4.18 28.05 6.73
N THR A 114 5.11 27.11 6.88
CA THR A 114 6.53 27.42 7.16
C THR A 114 7.38 27.56 5.90
N ASP A 115 6.83 27.23 4.72
CA ASP A 115 7.58 27.14 3.45
C ASP A 115 8.83 26.23 3.54
N ASP A 116 8.77 25.28 4.49
CA ASP A 116 9.84 24.31 4.69
C ASP A 116 9.92 23.37 3.49
N LYS A 117 11.13 23.00 3.13
CA LYS A 117 11.32 21.98 2.09
C LYS A 117 10.81 20.65 2.59
N GLN A 118 9.90 20.07 1.84
CA GLN A 118 9.45 18.71 2.06
C GLN A 118 10.60 17.74 1.78
N GLU A 119 11.08 17.06 2.80
CA GLU A 119 12.20 16.10 2.69
C GLU A 119 11.76 14.73 2.18
N ILE A 120 10.53 14.32 2.53
CA ILE A 120 9.96 13.00 2.22
C ILE A 120 8.69 13.19 1.38
N PRO A 121 8.50 12.44 0.28
CA PRO A 121 7.26 12.49 -0.51
C PRO A 121 6.01 12.29 0.36
N TRP A 122 4.93 13.00 0.05
CA TRP A 122 3.67 12.90 0.81
C TRP A 122 3.08 11.50 0.78
N GLU A 123 3.28 10.79 -0.32
CA GLU A 123 2.92 9.38 -0.48
C GLU A 123 3.61 8.50 0.56
N ASP A 124 4.92 8.66 0.72
CA ASP A 124 5.72 7.86 1.66
C ASP A 124 5.38 8.21 3.10
N ARG A 125 5.13 9.51 3.38
CA ARG A 125 4.69 9.95 4.71
C ARG A 125 3.32 9.37 5.07
N LEU A 126 2.37 9.41 4.14
CA LEU A 126 1.05 8.81 4.35
C LEU A 126 1.13 7.29 4.50
N ALA A 127 1.97 6.63 3.69
CA ALA A 127 2.23 5.20 3.79
C ALA A 127 2.82 4.84 5.17
N ALA A 128 3.81 5.59 5.66
CA ALA A 128 4.40 5.36 7.00
C ALA A 128 3.33 5.44 8.11
N LEU A 129 2.48 6.44 8.07
CA LEU A 129 1.38 6.61 9.03
C LEU A 129 0.35 5.47 8.93
N TYR A 130 0.01 5.07 7.72
CA TYR A 130 -0.91 3.96 7.47
C TYR A 130 -0.37 2.62 8.00
N TYR A 131 0.88 2.26 7.67
CA TYR A 131 1.50 1.04 8.17
C TYR A 131 1.62 1.06 9.69
N ALA A 132 2.06 2.18 10.27
CA ALA A 132 2.12 2.33 11.71
C ALA A 132 0.75 2.21 12.39
N TYR A 133 -0.33 2.62 11.74
CA TYR A 133 -1.70 2.44 12.21
C TYR A 133 -2.16 1.00 12.08
N ALA A 134 -2.00 0.38 10.92
CA ALA A 134 -2.46 -0.97 10.65
C ALA A 134 -1.76 -2.03 11.50
N MET A 135 -0.45 -1.88 11.73
CA MET A 135 0.33 -2.78 12.58
C MET A 135 0.01 -2.67 14.10
N LYS A 136 -0.81 -1.69 14.53
CA LYS A 136 -1.31 -1.64 15.92
C LYS A 136 -2.47 -2.60 16.20
N THR A 137 -2.96 -3.31 15.18
CA THR A 137 -4.02 -4.30 15.38
C THR A 137 -3.59 -5.42 16.33
N SER A 138 -4.53 -5.91 17.15
CA SER A 138 -4.29 -7.06 18.03
C SER A 138 -4.28 -8.41 17.30
N ASN A 139 -4.80 -8.46 16.06
CA ASN A 139 -4.74 -9.66 15.23
C ASN A 139 -3.34 -9.83 14.65
N SER A 140 -2.60 -10.83 15.09
CA SER A 140 -1.22 -11.07 14.69
C SER A 140 -1.08 -11.31 13.20
N PHE A 141 -1.95 -12.12 12.58
CA PHE A 141 -1.89 -12.41 11.15
C PHE A 141 -2.03 -11.12 10.30
N VAL A 142 -2.99 -10.26 10.66
CA VAL A 142 -3.20 -8.99 9.93
C VAL A 142 -2.01 -8.05 10.14
N ARG A 143 -1.50 -7.95 11.38
CA ARG A 143 -0.29 -7.17 11.68
C ARG A 143 0.91 -7.64 10.87
N ASP A 144 1.17 -8.95 10.89
CA ASP A 144 2.34 -9.57 10.24
C ASP A 144 2.23 -9.44 8.70
N TRP A 145 1.01 -9.45 8.14
CA TRP A 145 0.77 -9.14 6.74
C TRP A 145 1.17 -7.70 6.37
N PHE A 146 0.79 -6.71 7.19
CA PHE A 146 1.18 -5.32 6.94
C PHE A 146 2.68 -5.13 7.08
N GLU A 147 3.30 -5.77 8.05
CA GLU A 147 4.74 -5.75 8.25
C GLU A 147 5.47 -6.39 7.06
N LEU A 148 5.03 -7.55 6.59
CA LEU A 148 5.56 -8.20 5.38
C LEU A 148 5.55 -7.25 4.18
N ASN A 149 4.42 -6.58 3.94
CA ASN A 149 4.31 -5.67 2.79
C ASN A 149 5.22 -4.45 2.91
N LEU A 150 5.32 -3.86 4.10
CA LEU A 150 6.24 -2.78 4.38
C LEU A 150 7.71 -3.21 4.17
N ASN A 151 8.07 -4.38 4.69
CA ASN A 151 9.41 -4.93 4.59
C ASN A 151 9.79 -5.25 3.15
N ILE A 152 8.89 -5.90 2.38
CA ILE A 152 9.11 -6.17 0.94
C ILE A 152 9.35 -4.87 0.18
N HIS A 153 8.52 -3.86 0.39
CA HIS A 153 8.67 -2.55 -0.25
C HIS A 153 10.02 -1.92 0.07
N ASN A 154 10.37 -1.84 1.35
CA ASN A 154 11.61 -1.23 1.82
C ASN A 154 12.86 -1.99 1.34
N MET A 155 12.84 -3.32 1.39
CA MET A 155 13.97 -4.15 0.92
C MET A 155 14.21 -3.99 -0.57
N LEU A 156 13.17 -4.05 -1.39
CA LEU A 156 13.29 -3.81 -2.83
C LEU A 156 13.83 -2.41 -3.11
N THR A 157 13.32 -1.40 -2.40
CA THR A 157 13.82 -0.02 -2.49
C THR A 157 15.29 0.07 -2.11
N ALA A 158 15.71 -0.52 -0.99
CA ALA A 158 17.09 -0.50 -0.53
C ALA A 158 18.05 -1.21 -1.51
N ILE A 159 17.63 -2.35 -2.08
CA ILE A 159 18.41 -3.10 -3.09
C ILE A 159 18.57 -2.25 -4.36
N ILE A 160 17.49 -1.62 -4.83
CA ILE A 160 17.50 -0.76 -6.02
C ILE A 160 18.36 0.48 -5.77
N CYS A 161 18.23 1.17 -4.63
CA CYS A 161 19.07 2.32 -4.28
C CYS A 161 20.56 1.94 -4.26
N ARG A 162 20.90 0.79 -3.66
CA ARG A 162 22.27 0.28 -3.65
C ARG A 162 22.79 0.01 -5.07
N LYS A 163 21.98 -0.62 -5.93
CA LYS A 163 22.34 -0.91 -7.32
C LYS A 163 22.65 0.35 -8.12
N HIS A 164 21.98 1.44 -7.82
CA HIS A 164 22.12 2.72 -8.52
C HIS A 164 22.98 3.75 -7.77
N GLY A 165 23.58 3.39 -6.63
CA GLY A 165 24.42 4.29 -5.83
C GLY A 165 23.66 5.48 -5.23
N LEU A 166 22.35 5.31 -4.98
CA LEU A 166 21.48 6.34 -4.38
C LEU A 166 21.50 6.23 -2.85
N ASP A 167 21.39 7.37 -2.17
CA ASP A 167 21.13 7.35 -0.72
C ASP A 167 19.74 6.80 -0.46
N ARG A 168 19.69 5.70 0.28
CA ARG A 168 18.43 4.99 0.58
C ARG A 168 17.68 5.56 1.77
N SER A 169 18.33 6.36 2.63
CA SER A 169 17.76 6.79 3.92
C SER A 169 16.43 7.54 3.76
N GLY A 170 16.31 8.37 2.72
CA GLY A 170 15.10 9.13 2.40
C GLY A 170 13.98 8.33 1.74
N TYR A 171 14.24 7.10 1.27
CA TYR A 171 13.26 6.29 0.56
C TYR A 171 12.69 5.12 1.37
N ILE A 172 13.24 4.85 2.55
CA ILE A 172 12.76 3.78 3.43
C ILE A 172 11.59 4.30 4.26
N VAL A 173 10.46 3.62 4.16
CA VAL A 173 9.20 3.97 4.82
C VAL A 173 9.11 3.30 6.20
N GLY A 174 8.54 4.01 7.20
CA GLY A 174 8.27 3.45 8.53
C GLY A 174 9.50 3.39 9.43
N GLU A 175 9.29 2.86 10.66
CA GLU A 175 10.27 2.90 11.75
C GLU A 175 10.46 1.54 12.45
N ASN A 176 10.03 0.42 11.82
CA ASN A 176 10.26 -0.90 12.39
C ASN A 176 11.75 -1.29 12.31
N GLU A 177 12.13 -2.37 12.96
CA GLU A 177 13.52 -2.84 13.07
C GLU A 177 14.17 -3.06 11.69
N VAL A 178 13.41 -3.64 10.75
CA VAL A 178 13.86 -3.84 9.37
C VAL A 178 14.14 -2.50 8.68
N ALA A 179 13.25 -1.52 8.80
CA ALA A 179 13.47 -0.19 8.22
C ALA A 179 14.72 0.49 8.78
N GLN A 180 14.96 0.37 10.09
CA GLN A 180 16.16 0.91 10.74
C GLN A 180 17.44 0.21 10.24
N ALA A 181 17.44 -1.12 10.16
CA ALA A 181 18.56 -1.89 9.63
C ALA A 181 18.85 -1.51 8.17
N LEU A 182 17.81 -1.37 7.34
CA LEU A 182 17.95 -0.96 5.94
C LEU A 182 18.54 0.45 5.77
N ARG A 183 18.28 1.39 6.69
CA ARG A 183 18.85 2.74 6.65
C ARG A 183 20.34 2.74 7.06
N THR A 184 20.70 1.97 8.05
CA THR A 184 21.99 2.09 8.73
C THR A 184 23.02 1.05 8.32
N SER A 185 22.61 -0.19 8.02
CA SER A 185 23.54 -1.28 7.76
C SER A 185 24.15 -1.22 6.36
N ASN A 186 25.46 -1.35 6.30
CA ASN A 186 26.22 -1.48 5.06
C ASN A 186 26.50 -2.94 4.66
N ALA A 187 26.08 -3.92 5.46
CA ALA A 187 26.21 -5.33 5.14
C ALA A 187 25.48 -5.67 3.82
N ARG A 188 25.93 -6.70 3.11
CA ARG A 188 25.32 -7.12 1.83
C ARG A 188 23.86 -7.50 1.99
N ASP A 189 23.53 -8.15 3.08
CA ASP A 189 22.19 -8.62 3.49
C ASP A 189 21.52 -7.68 4.48
N PHE A 190 22.04 -6.48 4.68
CA PHE A 190 21.60 -5.50 5.66
C PHE A 190 21.62 -6.00 7.12
N GLY A 191 22.22 -7.17 7.38
CA GLY A 191 22.20 -7.84 8.69
C GLY A 191 20.87 -8.49 9.02
N LEU A 192 20.04 -8.79 8.02
CA LEU A 192 18.66 -9.26 8.18
C LEU A 192 18.46 -10.75 7.82
N THR A 193 19.52 -11.47 7.46
CA THR A 193 19.42 -12.87 6.98
C THR A 193 18.78 -13.79 8.01
N ASP A 194 19.05 -13.60 9.30
CA ASP A 194 18.51 -14.45 10.37
C ASP A 194 17.09 -14.04 10.80
N GLU A 195 16.66 -12.83 10.46
CA GLU A 195 15.35 -12.27 10.86
C GLU A 195 14.31 -12.35 9.75
N VAL A 196 14.74 -12.37 8.49
CA VAL A 196 13.88 -12.31 7.31
C VAL A 196 14.20 -13.44 6.35
N ASP A 197 13.48 -14.55 6.48
CA ASP A 197 13.68 -15.78 5.73
C ASP A 197 13.46 -15.64 4.22
N TYR A 198 12.62 -14.70 3.79
CA TYR A 198 12.35 -14.40 2.37
C TYR A 198 13.35 -13.41 1.73
N LEU A 199 14.30 -12.87 2.48
CA LEU A 199 15.31 -11.92 1.94
C LEU A 199 16.12 -12.47 0.76
N PRO A 200 16.60 -13.74 0.76
CA PRO A 200 17.32 -14.29 -0.39
C PRO A 200 16.45 -14.41 -1.65
N GLU A 201 15.14 -14.68 -1.49
CA GLU A 201 14.20 -14.73 -2.61
C GLU A 201 13.94 -13.30 -3.16
N LEU A 202 13.76 -12.30 -2.29
CA LEU A 202 13.64 -10.90 -2.70
C LEU A 202 14.87 -10.38 -3.42
N GLY A 203 16.07 -10.78 -2.99
CA GLY A 203 17.32 -10.45 -3.69
C GLY A 203 17.30 -10.92 -5.15
N ARG A 204 16.86 -12.16 -5.38
CA ARG A 204 16.69 -12.71 -6.75
C ARG A 204 15.60 -12.01 -7.54
N ILE A 205 14.49 -11.67 -6.88
CA ILE A 205 13.39 -10.93 -7.51
C ILE A 205 13.84 -9.52 -7.94
N ALA A 206 14.65 -8.85 -7.12
CA ALA A 206 15.18 -7.52 -7.42
C ALA A 206 16.14 -7.48 -8.62
N GLU A 207 16.75 -8.62 -9.00
CA GLU A 207 17.58 -8.76 -10.20
C GLU A 207 16.76 -8.87 -11.50
N GLU A 208 15.46 -9.15 -11.40
CA GLU A 208 14.58 -9.26 -12.55
C GLU A 208 14.44 -7.92 -13.27
N THR A 209 14.71 -7.92 -14.56
CA THR A 209 14.69 -6.73 -15.40
C THR A 209 13.32 -6.41 -15.97
N ASP A 210 12.51 -7.44 -16.20
CA ASP A 210 11.12 -7.28 -16.62
C ASP A 210 10.26 -6.93 -15.40
N LEU A 211 9.70 -5.72 -15.40
CA LEU A 211 8.90 -5.21 -14.31
C LEU A 211 7.66 -6.07 -14.04
N MET A 212 6.99 -6.56 -15.08
CA MET A 212 5.79 -7.37 -14.93
C MET A 212 6.10 -8.74 -14.33
N VAL A 213 7.22 -9.36 -14.76
CA VAL A 213 7.71 -10.62 -14.20
C VAL A 213 8.13 -10.42 -12.74
N ARG A 214 8.82 -9.31 -12.44
CA ARG A 214 9.20 -8.97 -11.07
C ARG A 214 8.00 -8.83 -10.15
N GLU A 215 6.98 -8.07 -10.55
CA GLU A 215 5.75 -7.89 -9.78
C GLU A 215 5.01 -9.22 -9.56
N LYS A 216 4.93 -10.09 -10.58
CA LYS A 216 4.35 -11.43 -10.44
C LYS A 216 5.10 -12.30 -9.43
N LYS A 217 6.44 -12.22 -9.41
CA LYS A 217 7.25 -12.95 -8.43
C LYS A 217 7.04 -12.42 -7.00
N VAL A 218 6.88 -11.10 -6.84
CA VAL A 218 6.52 -10.49 -5.53
C VAL A 218 5.14 -10.97 -5.08
N ASP A 219 4.16 -11.00 -5.97
CA ASP A 219 2.83 -11.50 -5.63
C ASP A 219 2.83 -12.99 -5.31
N LEU A 220 3.63 -13.79 -6.02
CA LEU A 220 3.78 -15.21 -5.71
C LEU A 220 4.39 -15.44 -4.32
N LEU A 221 5.39 -14.63 -3.94
CA LEU A 221 5.95 -14.67 -2.58
C LEU A 221 4.87 -14.36 -1.54
N LYS A 222 4.09 -13.29 -1.74
CA LYS A 222 2.99 -12.90 -0.86
C LYS A 222 1.90 -13.96 -0.81
N TRP A 223 1.58 -14.58 -1.95
CA TRP A 223 0.57 -15.64 -2.04
C TRP A 223 0.97 -16.86 -1.22
N LYS A 224 2.21 -17.32 -1.36
CA LYS A 224 2.76 -18.42 -0.57
C LYS A 224 2.70 -18.13 0.93
N TRP A 225 3.11 -16.91 1.32
CA TRP A 225 3.02 -16.47 2.70
C TRP A 225 1.59 -16.56 3.24
N LEU A 226 0.60 -16.12 2.46
CA LEU A 226 -0.82 -16.24 2.85
C LEU A 226 -1.25 -17.69 3.02
N GLU A 227 -0.84 -18.61 2.13
CA GLU A 227 -1.17 -20.03 2.24
C GLU A 227 -0.56 -20.66 3.48
N GLU A 228 0.70 -20.41 3.75
CA GLU A 228 1.40 -20.93 4.92
C GLU A 228 0.78 -20.44 6.23
N HIS A 229 0.48 -19.15 6.33
CA HIS A 229 -0.02 -18.54 7.58
C HIS A 229 -1.52 -18.76 7.81
N THR A 230 -2.27 -19.20 6.79
CA THR A 230 -3.70 -19.56 6.94
C THR A 230 -3.97 -21.06 6.90
N PHE A 231 -2.95 -21.90 6.74
CA PHE A 231 -3.12 -23.34 6.62
C PHE A 231 -3.95 -23.96 7.76
N PHE A 232 -3.76 -23.49 8.98
CA PHE A 232 -4.52 -23.93 10.18
C PHE A 232 -5.68 -22.99 10.54
N LYS A 233 -5.98 -21.97 9.75
CA LYS A 233 -6.99 -20.93 10.01
C LYS A 233 -8.21 -21.09 9.10
N THR A 234 -8.78 -22.27 9.01
CA THR A 234 -9.70 -22.65 7.93
C THR A 234 -11.01 -21.84 7.89
N PHE A 235 -11.55 -21.37 9.05
CA PHE A 235 -12.86 -20.72 9.11
C PHE A 235 -12.88 -19.46 9.99
N ASP A 236 -11.75 -18.86 10.15
CA ASP A 236 -11.55 -17.66 10.97
C ASP A 236 -11.46 -16.40 10.09
N ILE A 237 -11.41 -15.24 10.72
CA ILE A 237 -11.29 -13.94 10.00
C ILE A 237 -10.01 -13.85 9.16
N GLU A 238 -8.96 -14.54 9.59
CA GLU A 238 -7.68 -14.59 8.88
C GLU A 238 -7.83 -15.21 7.49
N SER A 239 -8.63 -16.28 7.36
CA SER A 239 -8.92 -16.88 6.04
C SER A 239 -9.76 -15.97 5.17
N VAL A 240 -10.74 -15.25 5.74
CA VAL A 240 -11.53 -14.24 5.01
C VAL A 240 -10.64 -13.10 4.53
N PHE A 241 -9.75 -12.63 5.39
CA PHE A 241 -8.79 -11.57 5.07
C PHE A 241 -7.82 -12.02 3.98
N ALA A 242 -7.26 -13.23 4.10
CA ALA A 242 -6.37 -13.81 3.09
C ALA A 242 -7.05 -13.97 1.73
N TYR A 243 -8.33 -14.42 1.73
CA TYR A 243 -9.10 -14.51 0.50
C TYR A 243 -9.28 -13.15 -0.18
N LEU A 244 -9.60 -12.10 0.59
CA LEU A 244 -9.69 -10.72 0.08
C LEU A 244 -8.37 -10.26 -0.57
N LEU A 245 -7.24 -10.57 0.08
CA LEU A 245 -5.91 -10.21 -0.42
C LEU A 245 -5.57 -10.97 -1.71
N LYS A 246 -5.86 -12.27 -1.76
CA LYS A 246 -5.69 -13.10 -2.95
C LYS A 246 -6.56 -12.60 -4.11
N LEU A 247 -7.82 -12.28 -3.82
CA LEU A 247 -8.75 -11.74 -4.80
C LEU A 247 -8.26 -10.41 -5.40
N GLU A 248 -7.67 -9.54 -4.57
CA GLU A 248 -7.08 -8.28 -5.04
C GLU A 248 -5.89 -8.49 -5.96
N MET A 249 -5.03 -9.46 -5.67
CA MET A 249 -3.91 -9.80 -6.56
C MET A 249 -4.43 -10.25 -7.92
N ILE A 250 -5.42 -11.15 -7.97
CA ILE A 250 -6.03 -11.62 -9.22
C ILE A 250 -6.71 -10.48 -9.96
N GLU A 251 -7.55 -9.67 -9.28
CA GLU A 251 -8.25 -8.53 -9.89
C GLU A 251 -7.27 -7.56 -10.56
N ARG A 252 -6.13 -7.31 -9.89
CA ARG A 252 -5.06 -6.48 -10.44
C ARG A 252 -4.49 -7.08 -11.74
N TRP A 253 -4.20 -8.38 -11.78
CA TRP A 253 -3.63 -9.03 -12.95
C TRP A 253 -4.62 -9.21 -14.10
N VAL A 254 -5.86 -9.53 -13.81
CA VAL A 254 -6.93 -9.61 -14.82
C VAL A 254 -7.19 -8.24 -15.46
N THR A 255 -7.13 -7.17 -14.66
CA THR A 255 -7.29 -5.79 -15.16
C THR A 255 -6.08 -5.32 -15.98
N LEU A 256 -4.88 -5.82 -15.64
CA LEU A 256 -3.62 -5.56 -16.33
C LEU A 256 -3.35 -6.63 -17.39
N ASP A 257 -4.35 -7.02 -18.19
CA ASP A 257 -4.09 -7.99 -19.25
C ASP A 257 -2.94 -7.52 -20.17
N LYS A 258 -2.33 -8.46 -20.90
CA LYS A 258 -1.08 -8.20 -21.63
C LYS A 258 -1.17 -7.00 -22.58
N VAL A 259 -2.32 -6.76 -23.20
CA VAL A 259 -2.52 -5.66 -24.17
C VAL A 259 -2.75 -4.34 -23.45
N THR A 260 -3.62 -4.36 -22.43
CA THR A 260 -3.95 -3.18 -21.60
C THR A 260 -2.75 -2.80 -20.73
N GLY A 261 -2.05 -3.80 -20.18
CA GLY A 261 -0.84 -3.60 -19.38
C GLY A 261 0.31 -2.95 -20.16
N GLU A 262 0.60 -3.42 -21.37
CA GLU A 262 1.62 -2.79 -22.22
C GLU A 262 1.26 -1.35 -22.59
N LYS A 263 -0.01 -1.08 -22.91
CA LYS A 263 -0.48 0.26 -23.24
C LYS A 263 -0.38 1.19 -22.05
N THR A 264 -0.92 0.77 -20.91
CA THR A 264 -0.88 1.52 -19.65
C THR A 264 0.56 1.76 -19.18
N PHE A 265 1.44 0.76 -19.30
CA PHE A 265 2.85 0.92 -18.98
C PHE A 265 3.54 1.94 -19.88
N ARG A 266 3.30 1.90 -21.20
CA ARG A 266 3.84 2.89 -22.15
C ARG A 266 3.32 4.30 -21.84
N GLU A 267 2.06 4.45 -21.47
CA GLU A 267 1.46 5.72 -21.06
C GLU A 267 2.08 6.26 -19.76
N ILE A 268 2.26 5.41 -18.76
CA ILE A 268 2.91 5.77 -17.47
C ILE A 268 4.37 6.18 -17.70
N VAL A 269 5.14 5.38 -18.43
CA VAL A 269 6.54 5.71 -18.75
C VAL A 269 6.64 6.99 -19.57
N GLY A 270 5.71 7.18 -20.51
CA GLY A 270 5.62 8.42 -21.30
C GLY A 270 5.28 9.64 -20.43
N ALA A 271 4.40 9.50 -19.46
CA ALA A 271 4.05 10.56 -18.51
C ALA A 271 5.22 10.90 -17.58
N MET A 272 5.92 9.88 -17.05
CA MET A 272 7.10 10.06 -16.20
C MET A 272 8.25 10.74 -16.96
N LYS A 273 8.52 10.37 -18.22
CA LYS A 273 9.52 11.02 -19.06
C LYS A 273 9.19 12.49 -19.29
N ARG A 274 7.94 12.82 -19.66
CA ARG A 274 7.49 14.21 -19.82
C ARG A 274 7.59 15.01 -18.52
N GLY A 275 7.24 14.43 -17.39
CA GLY A 275 7.41 15.05 -16.07
C GLY A 275 8.88 15.35 -15.74
N SER A 276 9.77 14.41 -16.04
CA SER A 276 11.22 14.56 -15.84
C SER A 276 11.82 15.60 -16.81
N GLU A 277 11.40 15.62 -18.09
CA GLU A 277 11.83 16.61 -19.07
C GLU A 277 11.38 18.02 -18.68
N ASN A 278 10.13 18.19 -18.21
CA ASN A 278 9.62 19.47 -17.72
C ASN A 278 10.39 19.97 -16.49
N ALA A 279 10.68 19.09 -15.53
CA ALA A 279 11.49 19.43 -14.34
C ALA A 279 12.92 19.82 -14.72
N LEU A 280 13.53 19.13 -15.70
CA LEU A 280 14.86 19.44 -16.21
C LEU A 280 14.91 20.78 -16.97
N ASP A 281 13.88 21.09 -17.73
CA ASP A 281 13.76 22.35 -18.44
C ASP A 281 13.49 23.53 -17.50
N GLU A 282 12.70 23.31 -16.44
CA GLU A 282 12.49 24.28 -15.36
C GLU A 282 13.80 24.54 -14.57
N PHE A 283 14.54 23.49 -14.25
CA PHE A 283 15.86 23.59 -13.63
C PHE A 283 16.86 24.37 -14.52
N LYS A 284 16.91 24.07 -15.83
CA LYS A 284 17.77 24.81 -16.78
C LYS A 284 17.38 26.27 -16.92
N ARG A 285 16.08 26.62 -16.84
CA ARG A 285 15.62 28.01 -16.86
C ARG A 285 16.00 28.75 -15.58
N ASN A 286 15.90 28.10 -14.45
CA ASN A 286 16.23 28.70 -13.14
C ASN A 286 17.76 28.82 -12.92
N SER A 287 18.57 27.96 -13.57
CA SER A 287 20.03 28.01 -13.50
C SER A 287 20.66 29.02 -14.45
N LYS A 288 19.88 29.68 -15.34
CA LYS A 288 20.34 30.71 -16.26
C LYS A 288 19.96 32.13 -15.82
N LYS A 289 19.34 32.29 -14.64
CA LYS A 289 19.14 33.57 -13.96
C LYS A 289 20.15 33.72 -12.82
#